data_79ab6dc3a25c1fabed8aac17c8e52528
#
_entry.id   79ab6dc3a25c1fabed8aac17c8e52528
#
_cell.length_a   1.000
_cell.length_b   1.000
_cell.length_c   1.000
_cell.angle_alpha   90.00
_cell.angle_beta   90.00
_cell.angle_gamma   90.00
#
_symmetry.space_group_name_H-M   'P 1'
#
loop_
_entity.id
_entity.type
_entity.pdbx_description
1 polymer ?
#
loop_
_entity_poly.entity_id
_entity_poly.type
_entity_poly.pdbx_seq_one_letter_code
_entity_poly.pdbx_strand_id
1 'polypeptide(L)'
;MNSKCKYLRQRQKDYKWYGYCTKKRKIVPLFCKECDVVEYKEQKILKSHTNRQAKREKERFSIIYRDLTKCCNCGSKIGIEKNEVFEGSYRQASIKYGMVCPFCKTCHSQFHNDIIFNLEYKIMFQKEYMKTHSLEEFISTFGQNYIYKLEKLLQKKRS
;
A
#
# COMPACT_ATOMS: atom_id res chain seq x y z
N MET A 1 -6.61 -4.90 -29.41
CA MET A 1 -6.66 -6.24 -28.78
C MET A 1 -5.27 -6.85 -28.79
N ASN A 2 -4.56 -6.87 -27.66
CA ASN A 2 -3.21 -7.44 -27.57
C ASN A 2 -3.29 -8.90 -27.11
N SER A 3 -3.53 -9.80 -28.04
CA SER A 3 -3.50 -11.23 -27.79
C SER A 3 -2.05 -11.69 -27.67
N LYS A 4 -1.65 -12.16 -26.49
CA LYS A 4 -0.29 -12.68 -26.22
C LYS A 4 -0.29 -14.20 -26.33
N CYS A 5 0.70 -14.74 -27.05
CA CYS A 5 0.92 -16.18 -27.15
C CYS A 5 1.03 -16.80 -25.74
N LYS A 6 0.29 -17.91 -25.47
CA LYS A 6 0.26 -18.56 -24.16
C LYS A 6 1.62 -19.13 -23.71
N TYR A 7 2.50 -19.41 -24.66
CA TYR A 7 3.84 -19.95 -24.41
C TYR A 7 4.91 -18.86 -24.27
N LEU A 8 4.59 -17.60 -24.55
CA LEU A 8 5.53 -16.49 -24.43
C LEU A 8 5.66 -16.05 -22.97
N ARG A 9 6.86 -16.01 -22.47
CA ARG A 9 7.22 -15.40 -21.18
C ARG A 9 8.21 -14.28 -21.43
N GLN A 10 8.01 -13.16 -20.77
CA GLN A 10 8.96 -12.06 -20.77
C GLN A 10 10.03 -12.33 -19.70
N ARG A 11 11.28 -12.17 -20.07
CA ARG A 11 12.42 -12.28 -19.15
C ARG A 11 13.36 -11.10 -19.36
N GLN A 12 14.04 -10.72 -18.30
CA GLN A 12 15.06 -9.66 -18.34
C GLN A 12 16.44 -10.28 -18.11
N LYS A 13 17.40 -9.92 -18.95
CA LYS A 13 18.81 -10.24 -18.78
C LYS A 13 19.63 -9.04 -19.25
N ASP A 14 20.66 -8.65 -18.51
CA ASP A 14 21.55 -7.53 -18.83
C ASP A 14 20.80 -6.24 -19.21
N TYR A 15 19.77 -5.88 -18.40
CA TYR A 15 18.88 -4.73 -18.59
C TYR A 15 18.05 -4.73 -19.89
N LYS A 16 18.06 -5.81 -20.66
CA LYS A 16 17.24 -5.96 -21.88
C LYS A 16 16.11 -6.96 -21.66
N TRP A 17 14.93 -6.63 -22.19
CA TRP A 17 13.77 -7.53 -22.17
C TRP A 17 13.78 -8.40 -23.44
N TYR A 18 13.51 -9.69 -23.26
CA TYR A 18 13.36 -10.65 -24.36
C TYR A 18 12.19 -11.61 -24.09
N GLY A 19 11.67 -12.18 -25.16
CA GLY A 19 10.68 -13.25 -25.08
C GLY A 19 11.36 -14.61 -24.91
N TYR A 20 10.75 -15.48 -24.11
CA TYR A 20 11.15 -16.88 -23.98
C TYR A 20 9.94 -17.77 -24.29
N CYS A 21 10.05 -18.61 -25.33
CA CYS A 21 9.01 -19.55 -25.68
C CYS A 21 9.14 -20.82 -24.84
N THR A 22 8.18 -21.10 -23.97
CA THR A 22 8.18 -22.29 -23.10
C THR A 22 7.94 -23.58 -23.89
N LYS A 23 7.21 -23.52 -25.03
CA LYS A 23 7.00 -24.69 -25.91
C LYS A 23 8.26 -25.04 -26.69
N LYS A 24 8.92 -24.07 -27.30
CA LYS A 24 10.14 -24.28 -28.09
C LYS A 24 11.44 -24.23 -27.26
N ARG A 25 11.35 -23.85 -25.97
CA ARG A 25 12.47 -23.70 -25.02
C ARG A 25 13.63 -22.84 -25.56
N LYS A 26 13.32 -21.79 -26.31
CA LYS A 26 14.30 -20.85 -26.90
C LYS A 26 13.91 -19.38 -26.69
N ILE A 27 14.90 -18.49 -26.81
CA ILE A 27 14.69 -17.05 -26.88
C ILE A 27 14.01 -16.73 -28.22
N VAL A 28 12.98 -15.88 -28.16
CA VAL A 28 12.19 -15.44 -29.32
C VAL A 28 11.94 -13.93 -29.21
N PRO A 29 11.60 -13.26 -30.30
CA PRO A 29 11.15 -11.86 -30.25
C PRO A 29 9.99 -11.69 -29.25
N LEU A 30 9.89 -10.52 -28.61
CA LEU A 30 8.81 -10.21 -27.68
C LEU A 30 7.40 -10.38 -28.27
N PHE A 31 7.31 -10.30 -29.60
CA PHE A 31 6.09 -10.51 -30.41
C PHE A 31 6.28 -11.68 -31.37
N CYS A 32 6.58 -12.87 -30.83
CA CYS A 32 6.81 -14.05 -31.64
C CYS A 32 5.52 -14.48 -32.38
N LYS A 33 5.62 -14.60 -33.71
CA LYS A 33 4.54 -15.09 -34.61
C LYS A 33 4.87 -16.44 -35.26
N GLU A 34 5.87 -17.14 -34.79
CA GLU A 34 6.44 -18.36 -35.42
C GLU A 34 5.62 -19.66 -35.22
N CYS A 35 4.45 -19.60 -34.59
CA CYS A 35 3.63 -20.79 -34.39
C CYS A 35 2.35 -20.70 -35.18
N ASP A 36 2.08 -21.73 -36.02
CA ASP A 36 0.83 -21.83 -36.81
C ASP A 36 -0.41 -22.04 -35.93
N VAL A 37 -0.25 -22.50 -34.69
CA VAL A 37 -1.32 -22.64 -33.69
C VAL A 37 -1.09 -21.59 -32.61
N VAL A 38 -1.52 -20.39 -32.87
CA VAL A 38 -1.58 -19.35 -31.85
C VAL A 38 -2.95 -19.43 -31.15
N GLU A 39 -3.06 -20.28 -30.16
CA GLU A 39 -4.14 -20.11 -29.17
C GLU A 39 -3.88 -18.86 -28.36
N TYR A 40 -4.45 -17.77 -28.79
CA TYR A 40 -4.50 -16.54 -28.00
C TYR A 40 -5.51 -16.78 -26.86
N LYS A 41 -5.01 -17.05 -25.66
CA LYS A 41 -5.84 -16.86 -24.50
C LYS A 41 -6.03 -15.37 -24.33
N GLU A 42 -7.26 -14.89 -24.51
CA GLU A 42 -7.65 -13.61 -23.92
C GLU A 42 -7.15 -13.62 -22.48
N GLN A 43 -6.29 -12.67 -22.12
CA GLN A 43 -6.02 -12.46 -20.71
C GLN A 43 -7.36 -12.09 -20.08
N LYS A 44 -8.02 -13.04 -19.46
CA LYS A 44 -8.98 -12.71 -18.40
C LYS A 44 -8.17 -11.90 -17.42
N ILE A 45 -8.34 -10.58 -17.50
CA ILE A 45 -7.90 -9.67 -16.44
C ILE A 45 -8.40 -10.36 -15.19
N LEU A 46 -7.49 -10.69 -14.28
CA LEU A 46 -7.82 -11.41 -13.06
C LEU A 46 -8.77 -10.53 -12.25
N LYS A 47 -10.07 -10.57 -12.61
CA LYS A 47 -11.16 -9.85 -11.93
C LYS A 47 -11.20 -10.18 -10.43
N SER A 48 -10.65 -11.34 -10.05
CA SER A 48 -10.58 -11.76 -8.64
C SER A 48 -9.67 -10.87 -7.79
N HIS A 49 -8.57 -10.32 -8.33
CA HIS A 49 -7.65 -9.47 -7.55
C HIS A 49 -8.23 -8.06 -7.36
N THR A 50 -8.85 -7.50 -8.41
CA THR A 50 -9.50 -6.18 -8.35
C THR A 50 -10.72 -6.19 -7.43
N ASN A 51 -11.53 -7.24 -7.44
CA ASN A 51 -12.70 -7.35 -6.58
C ASN A 51 -12.33 -7.51 -5.10
N ARG A 52 -11.26 -8.26 -4.79
CA ARG A 52 -10.77 -8.44 -3.40
C ARG A 52 -10.15 -7.16 -2.85
N GLN A 53 -9.40 -6.43 -3.66
CA GLN A 53 -8.85 -5.12 -3.27
C GLN A 53 -9.96 -4.07 -3.09
N ALA A 54 -10.89 -3.97 -4.03
CA ALA A 54 -12.01 -3.05 -3.94
C ALA A 54 -12.91 -3.35 -2.71
N LYS A 55 -13.10 -4.63 -2.37
CA LYS A 55 -13.82 -5.03 -1.14
C LYS A 55 -13.05 -4.58 0.11
N ARG A 56 -11.75 -4.85 0.19
CA ARG A 56 -10.91 -4.41 1.31
C ARG A 56 -10.87 -2.89 1.47
N GLU A 57 -10.86 -2.14 0.37
CA GLU A 57 -10.93 -0.67 0.42
C GLU A 57 -12.27 -0.17 0.97
N LYS A 58 -13.39 -0.83 0.64
CA LYS A 58 -14.72 -0.49 1.18
C LYS A 58 -14.84 -0.80 2.66
N GLU A 59 -14.19 -1.86 3.13
CA GLU A 59 -14.23 -2.32 4.52
C GLU A 59 -13.26 -1.55 5.44
N ARG A 60 -12.41 -0.65 4.90
CA ARG A 60 -11.54 0.19 5.72
C ARG A 60 -12.34 1.15 6.55
N PHE A 61 -12.09 1.15 7.83
CA PHE A 61 -12.64 2.07 8.82
C PHE A 61 -11.53 2.79 9.58
N SER A 62 -11.88 3.81 10.34
CA SER A 62 -10.97 4.48 11.26
C SER A 62 -11.55 4.53 12.67
N ILE A 63 -10.71 4.31 13.68
CA ILE A 63 -11.12 4.43 15.09
C ILE A 63 -11.28 5.89 15.50
N ILE A 64 -10.74 6.84 14.72
CA ILE A 64 -10.80 8.29 15.01
C ILE A 64 -11.78 9.00 14.08
N TYR A 65 -11.72 8.71 12.77
CA TYR A 65 -12.47 9.44 11.75
C TYR A 65 -13.68 8.67 11.26
N ARG A 66 -14.88 9.21 11.50
CA ARG A 66 -16.14 8.62 11.00
C ARG A 66 -16.33 8.84 9.50
N ASP A 67 -15.92 10.00 9.01
CA ASP A 67 -16.03 10.38 7.60
C ASP A 67 -14.67 10.21 6.89
N LEU A 68 -14.58 9.19 6.05
CA LEU A 68 -13.39 8.90 5.25
C LEU A 68 -13.47 9.46 3.81
N THR A 69 -14.43 10.34 3.54
CA THR A 69 -14.64 10.96 2.21
C THR A 69 -13.98 12.33 2.06
N LYS A 70 -13.47 12.87 3.16
CA LYS A 70 -12.75 14.15 3.19
C LYS A 70 -11.41 14.01 3.91
N CYS A 71 -10.44 14.81 3.50
CA CYS A 71 -9.11 14.86 4.12
C CYS A 71 -9.22 15.29 5.59
N CYS A 72 -8.69 14.49 6.51
CA CYS A 72 -8.73 14.77 7.93
C CYS A 72 -7.86 15.96 8.35
N ASN A 73 -6.89 16.35 7.52
CA ASN A 73 -6.02 17.51 7.78
C ASN A 73 -6.55 18.81 7.20
N CYS A 74 -6.85 18.84 5.89
CA CYS A 74 -7.20 20.10 5.20
C CYS A 74 -8.68 20.19 4.77
N GLY A 75 -9.50 19.16 5.01
CA GLY A 75 -10.91 19.14 4.66
C GLY A 75 -11.21 18.94 3.17
N SER A 76 -10.23 18.86 2.28
CA SER A 76 -10.43 18.61 0.85
C SER A 76 -11.23 17.33 0.62
N LYS A 77 -12.10 17.35 -0.39
CA LYS A 77 -12.87 16.17 -0.84
C LYS A 77 -12.30 15.56 -2.14
N ILE A 78 -11.18 16.09 -2.64
CA ILE A 78 -10.61 15.69 -3.93
C ILE A 78 -9.45 14.75 -3.72
N GLY A 79 -9.45 13.61 -4.41
CA GLY A 79 -8.33 12.66 -4.41
C GLY A 79 -8.03 12.07 -3.03
N ILE A 80 -9.07 11.67 -2.30
CA ILE A 80 -8.92 11.11 -0.95
C ILE A 80 -8.44 9.67 -1.03
N GLU A 81 -7.37 9.40 -0.31
CA GLU A 81 -6.77 8.09 -0.12
C GLU A 81 -6.88 7.68 1.35
N LYS A 82 -7.26 6.42 1.59
CA LYS A 82 -7.35 5.85 2.94
C LYS A 82 -5.97 5.30 3.32
N ASN A 83 -5.17 6.15 3.96
CA ASN A 83 -3.79 5.85 4.33
C ASN A 83 -3.71 5.06 5.64
N GLU A 84 -2.94 3.98 5.66
CA GLU A 84 -2.59 3.25 6.89
C GLU A 84 -1.51 4.03 7.66
N VAL A 85 -1.81 4.39 8.91
CA VAL A 85 -0.91 5.21 9.75
C VAL A 85 0.37 4.47 10.10
N PHE A 86 0.29 3.15 10.32
CA PHE A 86 1.46 2.29 10.53
C PHE A 86 1.67 1.42 9.30
N GLU A 87 2.74 1.73 8.57
CA GLU A 87 3.05 1.23 7.24
C GLU A 87 3.92 -0.04 7.27
N GLY A 88 4.32 -0.52 6.09
CA GLY A 88 5.22 -1.64 5.93
C GLY A 88 4.68 -2.93 6.54
N SER A 89 5.42 -3.54 7.45
CA SER A 89 5.04 -4.78 8.15
C SER A 89 3.78 -4.64 9.00
N TYR A 90 3.44 -3.41 9.43
CA TYR A 90 2.28 -3.14 10.30
C TYR A 90 1.00 -2.77 9.53
N ARG A 91 1.04 -2.75 8.20
CA ARG A 91 -0.09 -2.39 7.36
C ARG A 91 -1.34 -3.22 7.63
N GLN A 92 -1.21 -4.54 7.78
CA GLN A 92 -2.35 -5.41 8.04
C GLN A 92 -2.95 -5.15 9.43
N ALA A 93 -2.11 -4.90 10.43
CA ALA A 93 -2.54 -4.50 11.76
C ALA A 93 -3.27 -3.15 11.70
N SER A 94 -2.74 -2.16 10.97
CA SER A 94 -3.40 -0.86 10.77
C SER A 94 -4.81 -1.01 10.21
N ILE A 95 -4.99 -1.83 9.18
CA ILE A 95 -6.32 -2.10 8.61
C ILE A 95 -7.23 -2.79 9.62
N LYS A 96 -6.72 -3.82 10.30
CA LYS A 96 -7.48 -4.61 11.29
C LYS A 96 -8.01 -3.76 12.44
N TYR A 97 -7.18 -2.86 12.96
CA TYR A 97 -7.50 -2.02 14.12
C TYR A 97 -7.99 -0.62 13.76
N GLY A 98 -8.28 -0.36 12.49
CA GLY A 98 -8.80 0.93 12.04
C GLY A 98 -7.82 2.10 12.20
N MET A 99 -6.50 1.84 12.14
CA MET A 99 -5.47 2.87 12.15
C MET A 99 -5.34 3.52 10.77
N VAL A 100 -6.42 4.17 10.31
CA VAL A 100 -6.56 4.67 8.94
C VAL A 100 -6.92 6.16 8.96
N CYS A 101 -6.17 6.96 8.18
CA CYS A 101 -6.42 8.38 7.96
C CYS A 101 -6.88 8.63 6.52
N PRO A 102 -7.96 9.39 6.29
CA PRO A 102 -8.29 9.90 4.97
C PRO A 102 -7.42 11.12 4.66
N PHE A 103 -6.51 11.03 3.71
CA PHE A 103 -5.70 12.15 3.23
C PHE A 103 -5.97 12.45 1.76
N CYS A 104 -5.94 13.73 1.37
CA CYS A 104 -5.76 14.11 -0.03
C CYS A 104 -4.30 13.87 -0.45
N LYS A 105 -4.00 13.85 -1.74
CA LYS A 105 -2.65 13.58 -2.26
C LYS A 105 -1.56 14.46 -1.65
N THR A 106 -1.84 15.75 -1.43
CA THR A 106 -0.88 16.70 -0.83
C THR A 106 -0.58 16.33 0.62
N CYS A 107 -1.61 16.13 1.46
CA CYS A 107 -1.43 15.75 2.86
C CYS A 107 -0.84 14.34 3.00
N HIS A 108 -1.16 13.43 2.09
CA HIS A 108 -0.55 12.10 2.03
C HIS A 108 0.96 12.18 1.72
N SER A 109 1.35 13.02 0.76
CA SER A 109 2.76 13.30 0.49
C SER A 109 3.46 13.93 1.69
N GLN A 110 2.82 14.88 2.38
CA GLN A 110 3.36 15.47 3.60
C GLN A 110 3.55 14.43 4.70
N PHE A 111 2.57 13.54 4.89
CA PHE A 111 2.66 12.46 5.88
C PHE A 111 3.90 11.57 5.68
N HIS A 112 4.31 11.32 4.43
CA HIS A 112 5.51 10.53 4.15
C HIS A 112 6.82 11.32 4.23
N ASN A 113 6.81 12.63 4.01
CA ASN A 113 8.01 13.44 3.90
C ASN A 113 8.32 14.28 5.15
N ASP A 114 7.33 14.55 6.00
CA ASP A 114 7.48 15.31 7.23
C ASP A 114 7.41 14.39 8.45
N ILE A 115 8.55 14.20 9.10
CA ILE A 115 8.67 13.29 10.25
C ILE A 115 7.82 13.74 11.45
N ILE A 116 7.67 15.04 11.68
CA ILE A 116 6.87 15.57 12.80
C ILE A 116 5.41 15.32 12.52
N PHE A 117 4.93 15.69 11.34
CA PHE A 117 3.56 15.47 10.91
C PHE A 117 3.19 13.97 10.95
N ASN A 118 4.09 13.09 10.49
CA ASN A 118 3.92 11.64 10.58
C ASN A 118 3.77 11.16 12.04
N LEU A 119 4.67 11.63 12.93
CA LEU A 119 4.65 11.23 14.33
C LEU A 119 3.42 11.75 15.08
N GLU A 120 2.92 12.94 14.77
CA GLU A 120 1.69 13.48 15.37
C GLU A 120 0.49 12.55 15.12
N TYR A 121 0.30 12.10 13.89
CA TYR A 121 -0.76 11.13 13.57
C TYR A 121 -0.52 9.78 14.25
N LYS A 122 0.70 9.26 14.23
CA LYS A 122 1.02 7.99 14.90
C LYS A 122 0.75 8.04 16.40
N ILE A 123 1.08 9.15 17.05
CA ILE A 123 0.82 9.37 18.48
C ILE A 123 -0.67 9.50 18.75
N MET A 124 -1.41 10.22 17.91
CA MET A 124 -2.85 10.36 18.06
C MET A 124 -3.54 8.99 18.01
N PHE A 125 -3.18 8.14 17.07
CA PHE A 125 -3.72 6.79 16.97
C PHE A 125 -3.23 5.86 18.09
N GLN A 126 -1.98 5.99 18.54
CA GLN A 126 -1.48 5.27 19.70
C GLN A 126 -2.30 5.60 20.96
N LYS A 127 -2.56 6.89 21.23
CA LYS A 127 -3.35 7.32 22.37
C LYS A 127 -4.80 6.80 22.29
N GLU A 128 -5.40 6.78 21.10
CA GLU A 128 -6.75 6.26 20.91
C GLU A 128 -6.82 4.75 21.16
N TYR A 129 -5.86 3.99 20.64
CA TYR A 129 -5.75 2.55 20.86
C TYR A 129 -5.57 2.21 22.34
N MET A 130 -4.74 2.98 23.04
CA MET A 130 -4.43 2.77 24.46
C MET A 130 -5.61 3.11 25.41
N LYS A 131 -6.73 3.60 24.92
CA LYS A 131 -7.96 3.71 25.74
C LYS A 131 -8.56 2.35 26.10
N THR A 132 -8.29 1.33 25.31
CA THR A 132 -8.84 -0.03 25.46
C THR A 132 -7.78 -1.13 25.49
N HIS A 133 -6.53 -0.81 25.25
CA HIS A 133 -5.40 -1.75 25.17
C HIS A 133 -4.20 -1.21 25.96
N SER A 134 -3.30 -2.08 26.39
CA SER A 134 -2.07 -1.66 27.08
C SER A 134 -1.00 -1.12 26.12
N LEU A 135 0.01 -0.45 26.67
CA LEU A 135 1.18 -0.01 25.90
C LEU A 135 1.98 -1.20 25.34
N GLU A 136 2.09 -2.29 26.10
CA GLU A 136 2.79 -3.51 25.70
C GLU A 136 2.10 -4.15 24.50
N GLU A 137 0.77 -4.22 24.49
CA GLU A 137 -0.03 -4.71 23.36
C GLU A 137 0.15 -3.82 22.14
N PHE A 138 0.19 -2.49 22.33
CA PHE A 138 0.47 -1.56 21.24
C PHE A 138 1.86 -1.80 20.65
N ILE A 139 2.90 -1.89 21.47
CA ILE A 139 4.27 -2.12 20.98
C ILE A 139 4.40 -3.47 20.28
N SER A 140 3.78 -4.52 20.81
CA SER A 140 3.80 -5.84 20.16
C SER A 140 3.11 -5.84 18.80
N THR A 141 2.07 -4.99 18.62
CA THR A 141 1.29 -4.88 17.40
C THR A 141 1.90 -3.93 16.37
N PHE A 142 2.46 -2.79 16.81
CA PHE A 142 2.94 -1.68 15.96
C PHE A 142 4.45 -1.36 16.13
N GLY A 143 5.18 -2.17 16.89
CA GLY A 143 6.64 -2.24 16.93
C GLY A 143 7.32 -1.28 17.87
N GLN A 144 6.75 -0.13 18.22
CA GLN A 144 7.41 0.85 19.10
C GLN A 144 6.43 1.84 19.76
N ASN A 145 6.90 2.51 20.82
CA ASN A 145 6.21 3.63 21.44
C ASN A 145 6.55 4.95 20.69
N TYR A 146 5.58 5.50 19.97
CA TYR A 146 5.76 6.72 19.17
C TYR A 146 5.77 8.00 20.02
N ILE A 147 5.14 8.01 21.20
CA ILE A 147 5.21 9.12 22.17
C ILE A 147 6.66 9.29 22.62
N TYR A 148 7.28 8.22 23.08
CA TYR A 148 8.69 8.23 23.50
C TYR A 148 9.62 8.61 22.34
N LYS A 149 9.32 8.14 21.13
CA LYS A 149 10.12 8.49 19.94
C LYS A 149 10.12 9.99 19.65
N LEU A 150 8.97 10.67 19.78
CA LEU A 150 8.88 12.11 19.60
C LEU A 150 9.65 12.86 20.66
N GLU A 151 9.49 12.48 21.94
CA GLU A 151 10.23 13.09 23.06
C GLU A 151 11.75 13.03 22.83
N LYS A 152 12.26 11.87 22.47
CA LYS A 152 13.68 11.66 22.16
C LYS A 152 14.15 12.51 20.97
N LEU A 153 13.32 12.68 19.95
CA LEU A 153 13.63 13.51 18.78
C LEU A 153 13.70 14.99 19.14
N LEU A 154 12.79 15.48 20.02
CA LEU A 154 12.78 16.86 20.49
C LEU A 154 13.98 17.18 21.42
N GLN A 155 14.36 16.24 22.27
CA GLN A 155 15.56 16.37 23.12
C GLN A 155 16.83 16.53 22.25
N LYS A 156 16.98 15.72 21.19
CA LYS A 156 18.10 15.78 20.26
C LYS A 156 18.23 17.11 19.49
N LYS A 157 17.11 17.83 19.31
CA LYS A 157 17.12 19.15 18.64
C LYS A 157 17.47 20.31 19.59
N ARG A 158 17.46 20.06 20.91
CA ARG A 158 17.77 21.07 21.94
C ARG A 158 19.22 20.97 22.44
N SER A 159 19.91 19.88 22.10
CA SER A 159 21.34 19.65 22.37
C SER A 159 22.19 20.10 21.17
#